data_c310ddad29751f7014c8ee5529c54554
#
_entry.id   c310ddad29751f7014c8ee5529c54554
#
_cell.length_a   1.000
_cell.length_b   1.000
_cell.length_c   1.000
_cell.angle_alpha   90.00
_cell.angle_beta   90.00
_cell.angle_gamma   90.00
#
_symmetry.space_group_name_H-M   'P 1'
#
loop_
_entity.id
_entity.type
_entity.pdbx_description
1 polymer ?
#
loop_
_entity_poly.entity_id
_entity_poly.type
_entity_poly.pdbx_seq_one_letter_code
_entity_poly.pdbx_strand_id
1 'polypeptide(L)'
;EEKLAREVEIDKVKDTVKEVYAEKFSEHEEEAQLLKEVKQIAEDLEKDVVRELITIDKIRPDGRKLDEIRHLSSEVSILPRVHGSGLFTRGQTQALSVCTLAPLGEHQIIDGLGVQDSKRFIHHYNFPQFSVGSTGRAGSPGRREIGHGALGERALAQIIPSEEDFPYTIRLVAEVLESNGSSSQASICAGTLALMDAGVPIKAPVAGIAMGLVSDGENYTILTDIQGLEDHLGDMDFKVAGTKDGITALQMDIKIQGITEQILTE
;
A
#
# COMPACT_ATOMS: atom_id res chain seq x y z
N GLU A 1 -3.05 13.98 -11.97
CA GLU A 1 -2.33 13.48 -13.15
C GLU A 1 -2.03 11.98 -13.00
N GLU A 2 -2.00 11.27 -14.12
CA GLU A 2 -1.68 9.86 -14.17
C GLU A 2 -0.21 9.62 -13.77
N LYS A 3 0.03 8.63 -12.88
CA LYS A 3 1.36 8.31 -12.35
C LYS A 3 2.42 8.14 -13.44
N LEU A 4 2.13 7.30 -14.44
CA LEU A 4 3.08 7.00 -15.50
C LEU A 4 3.42 8.23 -16.37
N ALA A 5 2.44 9.08 -16.67
CA ALA A 5 2.67 10.30 -17.43
C ALA A 5 3.59 11.27 -16.66
N ARG A 6 3.37 11.42 -15.37
CA ARG A 6 4.24 12.24 -14.51
C ARG A 6 5.66 11.68 -14.42
N GLU A 7 5.82 10.37 -14.21
CA GLU A 7 7.14 9.72 -14.17
C GLU A 7 7.91 9.93 -15.48
N VAL A 8 7.25 9.79 -16.64
CA VAL A 8 7.87 10.04 -17.95
C VAL A 8 8.37 11.48 -18.09
N GLU A 9 7.62 12.48 -17.61
CA GLU A 9 8.07 13.88 -17.70
C GLU A 9 9.23 14.17 -16.74
N ILE A 10 9.23 13.61 -15.54
CA ILE A 10 10.34 13.74 -14.59
C ILE A 10 11.61 13.07 -15.16
N ASP A 11 11.48 11.87 -15.73
CA ASP A 11 12.60 11.14 -16.33
C ASP A 11 13.21 11.90 -17.51
N LYS A 12 12.41 12.53 -18.36
CA LYS A 12 12.90 13.39 -19.43
C LYS A 12 13.79 14.54 -18.90
N VAL A 13 13.39 15.17 -17.81
CA VAL A 13 14.20 16.22 -17.18
C VAL A 13 15.51 15.65 -16.65
N LYS A 14 15.48 14.53 -15.96
CA LYS A 14 16.67 13.84 -15.44
C LYS A 14 17.62 13.42 -16.56
N ASP A 15 17.09 12.87 -17.64
CA ASP A 15 17.87 12.46 -18.81
C ASP A 15 18.54 13.68 -19.48
N THR A 16 17.82 14.79 -19.64
CA THR A 16 18.38 16.04 -20.17
C THR A 16 19.53 16.54 -19.30
N VAL A 17 19.38 16.52 -17.97
CA VAL A 17 20.45 16.90 -17.04
C VAL A 17 21.65 15.97 -17.20
N LYS A 18 21.44 14.67 -17.28
CA LYS A 18 22.50 13.68 -17.47
C LYS A 18 23.25 13.89 -18.80
N GLU A 19 22.56 14.17 -19.90
CA GLU A 19 23.16 14.42 -21.21
C GLU A 19 24.05 15.68 -21.18
N VAL A 20 23.56 16.79 -20.59
CA VAL A 20 24.33 18.03 -20.45
C VAL A 20 25.63 17.81 -19.64
N TYR A 21 25.55 17.03 -18.57
CA TYR A 21 26.75 16.77 -17.76
C TYR A 21 27.65 15.69 -18.35
N ALA A 22 27.13 14.74 -19.11
CA ALA A 22 27.94 13.80 -19.87
C ALA A 22 28.83 14.52 -20.91
N GLU A 23 28.26 15.52 -21.60
CA GLU A 23 29.06 16.36 -22.51
C GLU A 23 30.14 17.16 -21.78
N LYS A 24 29.80 17.74 -20.59
CA LYS A 24 30.75 18.52 -19.77
C LYS A 24 31.89 17.68 -19.21
N PHE A 25 31.66 16.42 -18.90
CA PHE A 25 32.61 15.53 -18.26
C PHE A 25 33.29 14.54 -19.20
N SER A 26 32.99 14.60 -20.51
CA SER A 26 33.44 13.64 -21.53
C SER A 26 34.95 13.41 -21.60
N GLU A 27 35.75 14.39 -21.14
CA GLU A 27 37.23 14.30 -21.10
C GLU A 27 37.76 14.13 -19.68
N HIS A 28 36.90 13.93 -18.65
CA HIS A 28 37.30 13.82 -17.28
C HIS A 28 37.64 12.37 -16.88
N GLU A 29 38.79 12.17 -16.22
CA GLU A 29 39.21 10.81 -15.81
C GLU A 29 38.18 10.07 -14.92
N GLU A 30 37.36 10.81 -14.15
CA GLU A 30 36.34 10.29 -13.23
C GLU A 30 34.91 10.44 -13.77
N GLU A 31 34.72 10.55 -15.08
CA GLU A 31 33.41 10.77 -15.73
C GLU A 31 32.29 9.89 -15.15
N ALA A 32 32.52 8.57 -15.06
CA ALA A 32 31.53 7.63 -14.57
C ALA A 32 31.10 7.88 -13.10
N GLN A 33 32.02 8.35 -12.27
CA GLN A 33 31.72 8.70 -10.88
C GLN A 33 30.95 10.02 -10.81
N LEU A 34 31.35 11.02 -11.55
CA LEU A 34 30.69 12.32 -11.62
C LEU A 34 29.25 12.20 -12.14
N LEU A 35 29.01 11.36 -13.14
CA LEU A 35 27.64 11.10 -13.64
C LEU A 35 26.75 10.40 -12.62
N LYS A 36 27.30 9.54 -11.76
CA LYS A 36 26.53 8.98 -10.63
C LYS A 36 26.15 10.05 -9.61
N GLU A 37 27.08 10.95 -9.32
CA GLU A 37 26.80 12.07 -8.40
C GLU A 37 25.76 13.03 -8.98
N VAL A 38 25.83 13.35 -10.28
CA VAL A 38 24.80 14.15 -10.96
C VAL A 38 23.42 13.49 -10.84
N LYS A 39 23.34 12.17 -11.04
CA LYS A 39 22.09 11.44 -10.88
C LYS A 39 21.57 11.54 -9.45
N GLN A 40 22.42 11.34 -8.46
CA GLN A 40 22.05 11.44 -7.04
C GLN A 40 21.57 12.85 -6.69
N ILE A 41 22.26 13.88 -7.14
CA ILE A 41 21.86 15.28 -6.92
C ILE A 41 20.50 15.56 -7.56
N ALA A 42 20.23 15.04 -8.75
CA ALA A 42 18.94 15.22 -9.41
C ALA A 42 17.78 14.53 -8.66
N GLU A 43 18.04 13.34 -8.08
CA GLU A 43 17.09 12.63 -7.23
C GLU A 43 16.86 13.37 -5.89
N ASP A 44 17.91 13.88 -5.26
CA ASP A 44 17.82 14.66 -4.03
C ASP A 44 17.05 15.97 -4.27
N LEU A 45 17.31 16.66 -5.39
CA LEU A 45 16.60 17.88 -5.76
C LEU A 45 15.10 17.62 -6.01
N GLU A 46 14.75 16.54 -6.69
CA GLU A 46 13.33 16.14 -6.84
C GLU A 46 12.67 15.97 -5.47
N LYS A 47 13.36 15.26 -4.57
CA LYS A 47 12.87 15.07 -3.21
C LYS A 47 12.64 16.39 -2.48
N ASP A 48 13.61 17.31 -2.54
CA ASP A 48 13.53 18.62 -1.87
C ASP A 48 12.37 19.45 -2.44
N VAL A 49 12.21 19.51 -3.76
CA VAL A 49 11.13 20.25 -4.42
C VAL A 49 9.76 19.67 -4.03
N VAL A 50 9.58 18.36 -4.06
CA VAL A 50 8.30 17.74 -3.69
C VAL A 50 7.98 17.99 -2.22
N ARG A 51 8.98 17.92 -1.33
CA ARG A 51 8.80 18.19 0.10
C ARG A 51 8.46 19.64 0.37
N GLU A 52 9.10 20.59 -0.32
CA GLU A 52 8.80 22.04 -0.24
C GLU A 52 7.36 22.33 -0.70
N LEU A 53 6.94 21.79 -1.84
CA LEU A 53 5.55 21.89 -2.33
C LEU A 53 4.54 21.42 -1.28
N ILE A 54 4.81 20.30 -0.59
CA ILE A 54 3.91 19.76 0.43
C ILE A 54 3.96 20.56 1.73
N THR A 55 5.17 20.92 2.22
CA THR A 55 5.33 21.52 3.55
C THR A 55 5.06 23.02 3.55
N ILE A 56 5.46 23.73 2.50
CA ILE A 56 5.35 25.19 2.39
C ILE A 56 4.10 25.59 1.61
N ASP A 57 4.01 25.14 0.36
CA ASP A 57 2.93 25.55 -0.55
C ASP A 57 1.62 24.80 -0.30
N LYS A 58 1.66 23.70 0.47
CA LYS A 58 0.51 22.82 0.75
C LYS A 58 -0.12 22.23 -0.51
N ILE A 59 0.71 21.95 -1.51
CA ILE A 59 0.32 21.37 -2.80
C ILE A 59 0.81 19.94 -2.88
N ARG A 60 -0.10 19.02 -3.16
CA ARG A 60 0.25 17.61 -3.40
C ARG A 60 0.62 17.37 -4.87
N PRO A 61 1.50 16.38 -5.17
CA PRO A 61 1.95 16.10 -6.53
C PRO A 61 0.84 15.76 -7.53
N ASP A 62 -0.32 15.31 -7.06
CA ASP A 62 -1.50 15.01 -7.87
C ASP A 62 -2.59 16.11 -7.84
N GLY A 63 -2.32 17.21 -7.14
CA GLY A 63 -3.22 18.36 -7.05
C GLY A 63 -4.37 18.21 -6.05
N ARG A 64 -4.46 17.10 -5.30
CA ARG A 64 -5.45 16.95 -4.23
C ARG A 64 -5.16 17.88 -3.04
N LYS A 65 -6.19 18.14 -2.24
CA LYS A 65 -6.04 18.74 -0.91
C LYS A 65 -5.36 17.75 0.05
N LEU A 66 -4.84 18.26 1.17
CA LEU A 66 -4.09 17.44 2.14
C LEU A 66 -4.95 16.32 2.76
N ASP A 67 -6.23 16.57 2.95
CA ASP A 67 -7.23 15.67 3.54
C ASP A 67 -8.10 14.94 2.51
N GLU A 68 -7.81 15.10 1.23
CA GLU A 68 -8.61 14.54 0.15
C GLU A 68 -8.23 13.08 -0.16
N ILE A 69 -9.25 12.22 -0.18
CA ILE A 69 -9.12 10.81 -0.58
C ILE A 69 -9.33 10.70 -2.10
N ARG A 70 -8.56 9.85 -2.77
CA ARG A 70 -8.74 9.53 -4.19
C ARG A 70 -10.14 8.96 -4.44
N HIS A 71 -10.61 9.07 -5.68
CA HIS A 71 -11.91 8.52 -6.08
C HIS A 71 -12.00 7.02 -5.73
N LEU A 72 -13.11 6.64 -5.10
CA LEU A 72 -13.38 5.27 -4.67
C LEU A 72 -14.43 4.63 -5.58
N SER A 73 -14.20 3.36 -5.95
CA SER A 73 -15.23 2.49 -6.48
C SER A 73 -15.13 1.09 -5.91
N SER A 74 -16.24 0.39 -5.84
CA SER A 74 -16.33 -0.96 -5.28
C SER A 74 -17.32 -1.79 -6.06
N GLU A 75 -16.93 -3.04 -6.36
CA GLU A 75 -17.80 -4.01 -7.03
C GLU A 75 -17.72 -5.34 -6.31
N VAL A 76 -18.82 -6.08 -6.30
CA VAL A 76 -18.90 -7.42 -5.70
C VAL A 76 -19.50 -8.42 -6.70
N SER A 77 -19.39 -9.71 -6.42
CA SER A 77 -19.95 -10.78 -7.27
C SER A 77 -19.42 -10.77 -8.71
N ILE A 78 -18.19 -10.27 -8.93
CA ILE A 78 -17.60 -10.18 -10.28
C ILE A 78 -17.10 -11.52 -10.83
N LEU A 79 -16.80 -12.48 -9.95
CA LEU A 79 -16.36 -13.82 -10.34
C LEU A 79 -17.46 -14.84 -10.05
N PRO A 80 -18.06 -15.48 -11.10
CA PRO A 80 -19.30 -16.25 -10.93
C PRO A 80 -19.12 -17.63 -10.25
N ARG A 81 -17.88 -18.11 -10.05
CA ARG A 81 -17.60 -19.45 -9.52
C ARG A 81 -16.93 -19.49 -8.17
N VAL A 82 -16.69 -18.34 -7.56
CA VAL A 82 -16.15 -18.22 -6.20
C VAL A 82 -17.28 -18.07 -5.19
N HIS A 83 -17.00 -18.22 -3.91
CA HIS A 83 -18.02 -18.02 -2.87
C HIS A 83 -18.29 -16.53 -2.65
N GLY A 84 -17.29 -15.67 -2.81
CA GLY A 84 -17.43 -14.23 -2.81
C GLY A 84 -16.23 -13.55 -3.45
N SER A 85 -16.44 -12.38 -4.04
CA SER A 85 -15.40 -11.57 -4.65
C SER A 85 -15.67 -10.09 -4.44
N GLY A 86 -14.62 -9.32 -4.16
CA GLY A 86 -14.67 -7.88 -4.01
C GLY A 86 -13.56 -7.20 -4.79
N LEU A 87 -13.91 -6.27 -5.65
CA LEU A 87 -13.00 -5.37 -6.32
C LEU A 87 -13.08 -4.01 -5.64
N PHE A 88 -11.96 -3.51 -5.19
CA PHE A 88 -11.84 -2.19 -4.59
C PHE A 88 -10.84 -1.36 -5.37
N THR A 89 -11.25 -0.18 -5.77
CA THR A 89 -10.41 0.77 -6.51
C THR A 89 -10.35 2.10 -5.78
N ARG A 90 -9.15 2.63 -5.62
CA ARG A 90 -8.86 3.95 -5.05
C ARG A 90 -7.87 4.67 -5.96
N GLY A 91 -8.38 5.54 -6.83
CA GLY A 91 -7.59 6.15 -7.91
C GLY A 91 -6.93 5.06 -8.76
N GLN A 92 -5.60 5.08 -8.84
CA GLN A 92 -4.78 4.09 -9.57
C GLN A 92 -4.30 2.92 -8.68
N THR A 93 -5.00 2.63 -7.59
CA THR A 93 -4.73 1.43 -6.78
C THR A 93 -5.97 0.55 -6.80
N GLN A 94 -5.82 -0.66 -7.31
CA GLN A 94 -6.92 -1.62 -7.46
C GLN A 94 -6.53 -2.98 -6.88
N ALA A 95 -7.40 -3.55 -6.06
CA ALA A 95 -7.24 -4.88 -5.47
C ALA A 95 -8.50 -5.71 -5.67
N LEU A 96 -8.32 -6.93 -6.15
CA LEU A 96 -9.35 -7.95 -6.23
C LEU A 96 -9.15 -8.95 -5.10
N SER A 97 -10.15 -9.14 -4.25
CA SER A 97 -10.12 -10.18 -3.22
C SER A 97 -11.13 -11.27 -3.54
N VAL A 98 -10.70 -12.51 -3.35
CA VAL A 98 -11.53 -13.71 -3.57
C VAL A 98 -11.67 -14.47 -2.27
N CYS A 99 -12.90 -14.75 -1.87
CA CYS A 99 -13.22 -15.54 -0.70
C CYS A 99 -13.57 -16.98 -1.09
N THR A 100 -12.91 -17.93 -0.41
CA THR A 100 -13.22 -19.37 -0.50
C THR A 100 -13.62 -19.87 0.88
N LEU A 101 -14.74 -20.59 0.94
CA LEU A 101 -15.25 -21.27 2.13
C LEU A 101 -15.03 -22.76 1.99
N ALA A 102 -14.55 -23.40 3.03
CA ALA A 102 -14.30 -24.82 3.07
C ALA A 102 -14.74 -25.44 4.42
N PRO A 103 -14.94 -26.76 4.51
CA PRO A 103 -15.17 -27.42 5.80
C PRO A 103 -14.05 -27.14 6.79
N LEU A 104 -14.36 -27.20 8.11
CA LEU A 104 -13.39 -26.95 9.18
C LEU A 104 -12.12 -27.78 9.08
N GLY A 105 -12.22 -29.03 8.59
CA GLY A 105 -11.07 -29.91 8.40
C GLY A 105 -10.03 -29.41 7.40
N GLU A 106 -10.36 -28.42 6.56
CA GLU A 106 -9.45 -27.81 5.58
C GLU A 106 -8.66 -26.59 6.16
N HIS A 107 -8.64 -26.44 7.48
CA HIS A 107 -7.81 -25.41 8.12
C HIS A 107 -6.32 -25.63 7.85
N GLN A 108 -5.56 -24.55 7.87
CA GLN A 108 -4.11 -24.64 7.73
C GLN A 108 -3.51 -25.23 9.01
N ILE A 109 -2.74 -26.32 8.86
CA ILE A 109 -1.93 -26.88 9.95
C ILE A 109 -0.63 -26.08 10.04
N ILE A 110 -0.28 -25.67 11.25
CA ILE A 110 0.96 -24.95 11.57
C ILE A 110 1.85 -25.91 12.36
N ASP A 111 2.84 -26.48 11.68
CA ASP A 111 3.84 -27.35 12.32
C ASP A 111 5.09 -26.54 12.65
N GLY A 112 5.13 -26.02 13.87
CA GLY A 112 6.21 -25.13 14.33
C GLY A 112 6.36 -25.13 15.84
N LEU A 113 7.31 -24.36 16.36
CA LEU A 113 7.60 -24.23 17.80
C LEU A 113 6.64 -23.27 18.52
N GLY A 114 5.72 -22.64 17.80
CA GLY A 114 4.75 -21.70 18.37
C GLY A 114 3.59 -22.39 19.08
N VAL A 115 2.78 -21.60 19.77
CA VAL A 115 1.58 -22.10 20.49
C VAL A 115 0.41 -22.38 19.53
N GLN A 116 0.38 -21.72 18.37
CA GLN A 116 -0.68 -21.89 17.39
C GLN A 116 -0.37 -23.10 16.51
N ASP A 117 -1.26 -24.07 16.50
CA ASP A 117 -1.16 -25.33 15.72
C ASP A 117 -2.02 -25.35 14.47
N SER A 118 -2.99 -24.42 14.37
CA SER A 118 -3.91 -24.36 13.23
C SER A 118 -4.40 -22.95 12.96
N LYS A 119 -4.87 -22.72 11.74
CA LYS A 119 -5.41 -21.43 11.31
C LYS A 119 -6.65 -21.65 10.43
N ARG A 120 -7.79 -21.17 10.89
CA ARG A 120 -9.10 -21.25 10.21
C ARG A 120 -9.34 -20.06 9.27
N PHE A 121 -8.83 -18.89 9.59
CA PHE A 121 -8.87 -17.72 8.73
C PHE A 121 -7.50 -17.49 8.11
N ILE A 122 -7.45 -17.49 6.79
CA ILE A 122 -6.21 -17.40 6.00
C ILE A 122 -6.35 -16.20 5.06
N HIS A 123 -5.36 -15.31 5.06
CA HIS A 123 -5.30 -14.18 4.15
C HIS A 123 -3.98 -14.19 3.38
N HIS A 124 -4.07 -14.38 2.06
CA HIS A 124 -2.93 -14.30 1.14
C HIS A 124 -2.99 -13.00 0.34
N TYR A 125 -1.82 -12.43 0.08
CA TYR A 125 -1.66 -11.20 -0.66
C TYR A 125 -0.63 -11.41 -1.76
N ASN A 126 -0.99 -11.08 -2.99
CA ASN A 126 -0.13 -11.18 -4.16
C ASN A 126 0.06 -9.79 -4.78
N PHE A 127 1.32 -9.49 -5.12
CA PHE A 127 1.72 -8.24 -5.76
C PHE A 127 2.51 -8.54 -7.04
N PRO A 128 1.84 -8.88 -8.14
CA PRO A 128 2.51 -9.19 -9.40
C PRO A 128 3.17 -7.94 -10.01
N GLN A 129 4.22 -8.13 -10.78
CA GLN A 129 5.01 -7.04 -11.38
C GLN A 129 4.18 -6.11 -12.25
N PHE A 130 3.17 -6.63 -12.94
CA PHE A 130 2.30 -5.83 -13.80
C PHE A 130 1.51 -4.76 -13.02
N SER A 131 1.30 -4.94 -11.70
CA SER A 131 0.58 -3.96 -10.87
C SER A 131 1.29 -2.60 -10.78
N VAL A 132 2.56 -2.54 -11.11
CA VAL A 132 3.37 -1.31 -11.20
C VAL A 132 3.88 -1.06 -12.63
N GLY A 133 3.31 -1.74 -13.63
CA GLY A 133 3.70 -1.57 -15.04
C GLY A 133 5.07 -2.15 -15.39
N SER A 134 5.63 -3.03 -14.56
CA SER A 134 6.94 -3.63 -14.79
C SER A 134 6.86 -5.10 -15.19
N THR A 135 7.95 -5.62 -15.74
CA THR A 135 8.14 -7.05 -15.98
C THR A 135 9.09 -7.63 -14.94
N GLY A 136 8.92 -8.89 -14.59
CA GLY A 136 9.78 -9.53 -13.62
C GLY A 136 9.56 -11.03 -13.55
N ARG A 137 10.39 -11.70 -12.76
CA ARG A 137 10.32 -13.14 -12.58
C ARG A 137 9.14 -13.50 -11.67
N ALA A 138 8.28 -14.41 -12.11
CA ALA A 138 7.31 -15.02 -11.22
C ALA A 138 8.02 -15.98 -10.26
N GLY A 139 7.70 -15.89 -8.98
CA GLY A 139 8.33 -16.69 -7.93
C GLY A 139 7.44 -16.82 -6.70
N SER A 140 8.00 -17.36 -5.62
CA SER A 140 7.33 -17.39 -4.33
C SER A 140 7.13 -15.97 -3.78
N PRO A 141 6.09 -15.74 -2.94
CA PRO A 141 5.88 -14.46 -2.29
C PRO A 141 7.13 -13.99 -1.53
N GLY A 142 7.51 -12.75 -1.74
CA GLY A 142 8.61 -12.11 -1.02
C GLY A 142 8.19 -11.62 0.37
N ARG A 143 9.12 -10.99 1.09
CA ARG A 143 8.86 -10.46 2.45
C ARG A 143 7.76 -9.39 2.47
N ARG A 144 7.66 -8.60 1.38
CA ARG A 144 6.63 -7.57 1.24
C ARG A 144 5.24 -8.17 1.18
N GLU A 145 5.04 -9.18 0.33
CA GLU A 145 3.77 -9.87 0.20
C GLU A 145 3.36 -10.58 1.48
N ILE A 146 4.31 -11.22 2.16
CA ILE A 146 4.08 -11.88 3.45
C ILE A 146 3.68 -10.83 4.52
N GLY A 147 4.38 -9.70 4.61
CA GLY A 147 4.10 -8.64 5.56
C GLY A 147 2.73 -7.96 5.32
N HIS A 148 2.41 -7.66 4.07
CA HIS A 148 1.12 -7.08 3.69
C HIS A 148 -0.03 -8.07 3.91
N GLY A 149 0.19 -9.35 3.59
CA GLY A 149 -0.77 -10.42 3.89
C GLY A 149 -1.05 -10.55 5.39
N ALA A 150 -0.01 -10.52 6.21
CA ALA A 150 -0.14 -10.58 7.67
C ALA A 150 -0.85 -9.34 8.26
N LEU A 151 -0.64 -8.14 7.69
CA LEU A 151 -1.38 -6.94 8.10
C LEU A 151 -2.87 -7.08 7.79
N GLY A 152 -3.22 -7.51 6.57
CA GLY A 152 -4.61 -7.76 6.17
C GLY A 152 -5.27 -8.84 7.02
N GLU A 153 -4.55 -9.91 7.33
CA GLU A 153 -5.06 -10.97 8.20
C GLU A 153 -5.36 -10.46 9.61
N ARG A 154 -4.44 -9.73 10.24
CA ARG A 154 -4.69 -9.13 11.56
C ARG A 154 -5.86 -8.16 11.56
N ALA A 155 -6.00 -7.36 10.51
CA ALA A 155 -7.09 -6.41 10.37
C ALA A 155 -8.45 -7.09 10.31
N LEU A 156 -8.57 -8.19 9.59
CA LEU A 156 -9.82 -8.88 9.32
C LEU A 156 -10.12 -10.01 10.33
N ALA A 157 -9.13 -10.64 10.93
CA ALA A 157 -9.33 -11.75 11.85
C ALA A 157 -10.24 -11.41 13.03
N GLN A 158 -10.22 -10.16 13.49
CA GLN A 158 -11.00 -9.71 14.65
C GLN A 158 -12.51 -9.63 14.38
N ILE A 159 -12.88 -9.50 13.12
CA ILE A 159 -14.28 -9.39 12.69
C ILE A 159 -14.86 -10.73 12.21
N ILE A 160 -14.04 -11.75 12.06
CA ILE A 160 -14.48 -13.09 11.66
C ILE A 160 -15.37 -13.68 12.75
N PRO A 161 -16.53 -14.28 12.42
CA PRO A 161 -17.40 -14.93 13.37
C PRO A 161 -16.70 -16.12 14.05
N SER A 162 -17.22 -16.53 15.20
CA SER A 162 -16.74 -17.74 15.88
C SER A 162 -16.95 -19.01 15.03
N GLU A 163 -16.25 -20.08 15.39
CA GLU A 163 -16.45 -21.38 14.74
C GLU A 163 -17.86 -21.94 14.98
N GLU A 164 -18.43 -21.66 16.14
CA GLU A 164 -19.79 -22.09 16.50
C GLU A 164 -20.85 -21.36 15.66
N ASP A 165 -20.65 -20.05 15.39
CA ASP A 165 -21.59 -19.24 14.60
C ASP A 165 -21.45 -19.46 13.09
N PHE A 166 -20.22 -19.78 12.63
CA PHE A 166 -19.91 -19.95 11.21
C PHE A 166 -18.86 -21.05 11.02
N PRO A 167 -19.26 -22.33 10.91
CA PRO A 167 -18.39 -23.51 10.96
C PRO A 167 -17.66 -23.76 9.63
N TYR A 168 -16.95 -22.78 9.11
CA TYR A 168 -16.16 -22.87 7.88
C TYR A 168 -14.74 -22.37 8.08
N THR A 169 -13.80 -23.00 7.39
CA THR A 169 -12.50 -22.42 7.11
C THR A 169 -12.67 -21.34 6.02
N ILE A 170 -12.09 -20.19 6.22
CA ILE A 170 -12.22 -19.01 5.35
C ILE A 170 -10.85 -18.67 4.78
N ARG A 171 -10.72 -18.65 3.46
CA ARG A 171 -9.51 -18.20 2.79
C ARG A 171 -9.80 -17.00 1.91
N LEU A 172 -9.10 -15.90 2.16
CA LEU A 172 -9.03 -14.74 1.27
C LEU A 172 -7.73 -14.74 0.47
N VAL A 173 -7.83 -14.46 -0.80
CA VAL A 173 -6.67 -14.19 -1.66
C VAL A 173 -6.87 -12.84 -2.30
N ALA A 174 -5.98 -11.90 -1.98
CA ALA A 174 -5.98 -10.57 -2.54
C ALA A 174 -4.94 -10.46 -3.66
N GLU A 175 -5.39 -10.10 -4.86
CA GLU A 175 -4.59 -9.83 -6.03
C GLU A 175 -4.55 -8.32 -6.29
N VAL A 176 -3.37 -7.73 -6.25
CA VAL A 176 -3.19 -6.32 -6.59
C VAL A 176 -3.09 -6.18 -8.10
N LEU A 177 -4.07 -5.51 -8.71
CA LEU A 177 -4.15 -5.35 -10.16
C LEU A 177 -3.43 -4.10 -10.64
N GLU A 178 -3.47 -3.02 -9.84
CA GLU A 178 -2.75 -1.78 -10.09
C GLU A 178 -2.36 -1.13 -8.76
N SER A 179 -1.20 -0.46 -8.70
CA SER A 179 -0.71 0.16 -7.47
C SER A 179 -0.07 1.53 -7.68
N ASN A 180 -0.63 2.51 -7.00
CA ASN A 180 -0.04 3.83 -6.76
C ASN A 180 -0.13 4.19 -5.27
N GLY A 181 0.48 3.37 -4.42
CA GLY A 181 0.50 3.53 -2.97
C GLY A 181 -0.63 2.83 -2.22
N SER A 182 -0.28 2.29 -1.08
CA SER A 182 -1.16 1.62 -0.11
C SER A 182 -2.06 0.51 -0.65
N SER A 183 -1.47 -0.40 -1.42
CA SER A 183 -2.15 -1.59 -1.93
C SER A 183 -2.59 -2.56 -0.81
N SER A 184 -1.88 -2.60 0.33
CA SER A 184 -2.28 -3.38 1.50
C SER A 184 -3.61 -2.93 2.08
N GLN A 185 -3.86 -1.62 2.17
CA GLN A 185 -5.13 -1.08 2.66
C GLN A 185 -6.26 -1.32 1.64
N ALA A 186 -5.97 -1.23 0.35
CA ALA A 186 -6.92 -1.61 -0.69
C ALA A 186 -7.31 -3.10 -0.59
N SER A 187 -6.34 -3.98 -0.30
CA SER A 187 -6.60 -5.42 -0.11
C SER A 187 -7.49 -5.71 1.11
N ILE A 188 -7.38 -4.93 2.19
CA ILE A 188 -8.26 -5.04 3.36
C ILE A 188 -9.69 -4.63 3.00
N CYS A 189 -9.86 -3.52 2.29
CA CYS A 189 -11.17 -3.08 1.83
C CYS A 189 -11.81 -4.12 0.88
N ALA A 190 -11.04 -4.61 -0.11
CA ALA A 190 -11.49 -5.67 -1.01
C ALA A 190 -11.84 -6.98 -0.26
N GLY A 191 -11.04 -7.32 0.76
CA GLY A 191 -11.28 -8.48 1.61
C GLY A 191 -12.60 -8.39 2.39
N THR A 192 -12.89 -7.22 2.96
CA THR A 192 -14.18 -6.96 3.60
C THR A 192 -15.36 -7.17 2.63
N LEU A 193 -15.24 -6.61 1.41
CA LEU A 193 -16.27 -6.78 0.37
C LEU A 193 -16.45 -8.26 0.00
N ALA A 194 -15.36 -8.99 -0.21
CA ALA A 194 -15.38 -10.41 -0.56
C ALA A 194 -15.98 -11.30 0.55
N LEU A 195 -15.70 -10.99 1.82
CA LEU A 195 -16.31 -11.69 2.97
C LEU A 195 -17.82 -11.47 3.01
N MET A 196 -18.26 -10.22 2.82
CA MET A 196 -19.69 -9.89 2.80
C MET A 196 -20.39 -10.53 1.61
N ASP A 197 -19.80 -10.51 0.41
CA ASP A 197 -20.32 -11.15 -0.80
C ASP A 197 -20.43 -12.69 -0.63
N ALA A 198 -19.48 -13.31 0.09
CA ALA A 198 -19.54 -14.73 0.43
C ALA A 198 -20.57 -15.09 1.52
N GLY A 199 -21.29 -14.12 2.07
CA GLY A 199 -22.27 -14.32 3.12
C GLY A 199 -21.64 -14.63 4.49
N VAL A 200 -20.39 -14.31 4.72
CA VAL A 200 -19.75 -14.44 6.03
C VAL A 200 -20.35 -13.39 6.97
N PRO A 201 -20.95 -13.79 8.13
CA PRO A 201 -21.57 -12.83 9.05
C PRO A 201 -20.50 -12.13 9.90
N ILE A 202 -19.72 -11.25 9.24
CA ILE A 202 -18.67 -10.47 9.92
C ILE A 202 -19.28 -9.54 10.98
N LYS A 203 -18.56 -9.31 12.08
CA LYS A 203 -19.03 -8.47 13.19
C LYS A 203 -19.25 -7.01 12.79
N ALA A 204 -18.39 -6.48 11.92
CA ALA A 204 -18.48 -5.14 11.36
C ALA A 204 -17.59 -5.03 10.10
N PRO A 205 -17.90 -4.12 9.15
CA PRO A 205 -17.00 -3.84 8.05
C PRO A 205 -15.69 -3.20 8.53
N VAL A 206 -14.57 -3.64 7.97
CA VAL A 206 -13.25 -3.03 8.17
C VAL A 206 -12.86 -2.25 6.91
N ALA A 207 -12.43 -1.03 7.10
CA ALA A 207 -11.77 -0.23 6.08
C ALA A 207 -10.35 0.11 6.50
N GLY A 208 -9.50 0.42 5.53
CA GLY A 208 -8.11 0.79 5.79
C GLY A 208 -7.66 1.97 4.94
N ILE A 209 -6.80 2.81 5.53
CA ILE A 209 -6.20 3.98 4.88
C ILE A 209 -4.73 4.10 5.23
N ALA A 210 -3.95 4.76 4.37
CA ALA A 210 -2.58 5.17 4.66
C ALA A 210 -2.50 6.67 4.78
N MET A 211 -1.97 7.13 5.90
CA MET A 211 -1.65 8.51 6.20
C MET A 211 -0.15 8.73 6.03
N GLY A 212 0.27 9.94 5.74
CA GLY A 212 1.67 10.30 5.62
C GLY A 212 2.02 11.56 6.40
N LEU A 213 3.30 11.70 6.68
CA LEU A 213 3.87 12.90 7.30
C LEU A 213 5.06 13.37 6.48
N VAL A 214 5.09 14.67 6.20
CA VAL A 214 6.26 15.35 5.64
C VAL A 214 6.62 16.51 6.56
N SER A 215 7.88 16.61 6.98
CA SER A 215 8.37 17.63 7.91
C SER A 215 9.64 18.27 7.38
N ASP A 216 9.82 19.57 7.62
CA ASP A 216 11.07 20.29 7.39
C ASP A 216 11.91 20.46 8.68
N GLY A 217 11.46 19.86 9.78
CA GLY A 217 12.08 19.94 11.11
C GLY A 217 11.43 20.97 12.04
N GLU A 218 10.83 22.01 11.51
CA GLU A 218 10.07 23.03 12.26
C GLU A 218 8.57 22.86 12.05
N ASN A 219 8.17 22.60 10.80
CA ASN A 219 6.79 22.41 10.40
C ASN A 219 6.55 20.97 9.96
N TYR A 220 5.31 20.51 10.06
CA TYR A 220 4.90 19.24 9.51
C TYR A 220 3.58 19.38 8.75
N THR A 221 3.38 18.45 7.84
CA THR A 221 2.13 18.34 7.06
C THR A 221 1.69 16.89 7.06
N ILE A 222 0.44 16.66 7.46
CA ILE A 222 -0.20 15.35 7.43
C ILE A 222 -0.96 15.21 6.12
N LEU A 223 -0.81 14.06 5.48
CA LEU A 223 -1.43 13.72 4.22
C LEU A 223 -2.38 12.54 4.41
N THR A 224 -3.61 12.69 3.94
CA THR A 224 -4.60 11.62 3.90
C THR A 224 -4.49 10.86 2.58
N ASP A 225 -4.56 9.54 2.62
CA ASP A 225 -4.49 8.67 1.43
C ASP A 225 -3.28 8.95 0.55
N ILE A 226 -2.10 8.64 1.08
CA ILE A 226 -0.83 8.87 0.38
C ILE A 226 -0.68 7.99 -0.85
N GLN A 227 -0.12 8.58 -1.91
CA GLN A 227 0.33 7.87 -3.10
C GLN A 227 1.80 7.43 -3.00
N GLY A 228 2.25 6.62 -3.97
CA GLY A 228 3.60 6.03 -3.93
C GLY A 228 4.74 7.04 -3.81
N LEU A 229 4.65 8.21 -4.47
CA LEU A 229 5.66 9.25 -4.37
C LEU A 229 5.72 9.88 -2.97
N GLU A 230 4.57 10.12 -2.35
CA GLU A 230 4.46 10.67 -1.00
C GLU A 230 4.93 9.68 0.08
N ASP A 231 4.67 8.37 -0.11
CA ASP A 231 5.21 7.29 0.71
C ASP A 231 6.75 7.23 0.63
N HIS A 232 7.29 7.30 -0.58
CA HIS A 232 8.74 7.23 -0.82
C HIS A 232 9.49 8.44 -0.26
N LEU A 233 9.00 9.65 -0.49
CA LEU A 233 9.66 10.92 -0.15
C LEU A 233 9.26 11.46 1.24
N GLY A 234 8.21 10.93 1.86
CA GLY A 234 7.74 11.32 3.18
C GLY A 234 8.61 10.82 4.33
N ASP A 235 8.33 11.31 5.54
CA ASP A 235 9.05 10.99 6.78
C ASP A 235 8.37 9.91 7.62
N MET A 236 7.09 9.65 7.37
CA MET A 236 6.31 8.60 7.99
C MET A 236 5.22 8.11 7.03
N ASP A 237 4.98 6.83 6.98
CA ASP A 237 3.75 6.23 6.54
C ASP A 237 3.05 5.50 7.70
N PHE A 238 1.77 5.80 7.85
CA PHE A 238 0.94 5.28 8.93
C PHE A 238 -0.28 4.59 8.34
N LYS A 239 -0.27 3.27 8.35
CA LYS A 239 -1.33 2.43 7.82
C LYS A 239 -2.23 1.99 8.96
N VAL A 240 -3.49 2.33 8.88
CA VAL A 240 -4.48 1.98 9.88
C VAL A 240 -5.68 1.30 9.23
N ALA A 241 -6.17 0.26 9.87
CA ALA A 241 -7.41 -0.41 9.50
C ALA A 241 -8.30 -0.56 10.73
N GLY A 242 -9.60 -0.47 10.54
CA GLY A 242 -10.53 -0.59 11.64
C GLY A 242 -11.99 -0.57 11.22
N THR A 243 -12.85 -0.72 12.23
CA THR A 243 -14.29 -0.55 12.14
C THR A 243 -14.66 0.84 12.67
N LYS A 244 -15.93 1.19 12.63
CA LYS A 244 -16.44 2.41 13.30
C LYS A 244 -16.21 2.42 14.83
N ASP A 245 -15.98 1.25 15.43
CA ASP A 245 -15.88 1.10 16.89
C ASP A 245 -14.43 1.04 17.38
N GLY A 246 -13.44 0.88 16.47
CA GLY A 246 -12.04 0.86 16.84
C GLY A 246 -11.10 0.32 15.79
N ILE A 247 -9.81 0.46 16.07
CA ILE A 247 -8.72 0.04 15.20
C ILE A 247 -8.51 -1.47 15.35
N THR A 248 -8.40 -2.20 14.24
CA THR A 248 -8.14 -3.64 14.20
C THR A 248 -6.71 -3.98 13.82
N ALA A 249 -6.04 -3.11 13.07
CA ALA A 249 -4.61 -3.26 12.75
C ALA A 249 -3.97 -1.91 12.48
N LEU A 250 -2.67 -1.85 12.76
CA LEU A 250 -1.84 -0.67 12.58
C LEU A 250 -0.44 -1.10 12.15
N GLN A 251 0.11 -0.36 11.19
CA GLN A 251 1.51 -0.42 10.81
C GLN A 251 2.03 1.00 10.61
N MET A 252 3.16 1.30 11.19
CA MET A 252 3.82 2.59 11.07
C MET A 252 5.27 2.38 10.66
N ASP A 253 5.71 3.11 9.64
CA ASP A 253 7.11 3.21 9.22
C ASP A 253 7.56 4.66 9.41
N ILE A 254 8.60 4.88 10.22
CA ILE A 254 9.08 6.20 10.60
C ILE A 254 10.54 6.33 10.16
N LYS A 255 10.85 7.41 9.43
CA LYS A 255 12.20 7.77 8.98
C LYS A 255 12.82 8.90 9.82
N ILE A 256 12.11 9.40 10.83
CA ILE A 256 12.51 10.46 11.76
C ILE A 256 12.57 9.92 13.20
N GLN A 257 13.13 10.71 14.14
CA GLN A 257 13.39 10.26 15.51
C GLN A 257 12.14 10.16 16.43
N GLY A 258 10.97 10.08 15.87
CA GLY A 258 9.72 9.93 16.62
C GLY A 258 8.66 10.93 16.17
N ILE A 259 7.48 10.71 16.69
CA ILE A 259 6.28 11.54 16.43
C ILE A 259 5.65 11.92 17.77
N THR A 260 4.99 13.06 17.80
CA THR A 260 4.28 13.55 18.99
C THR A 260 2.87 12.98 19.08
N GLU A 261 2.29 13.02 20.29
CA GLU A 261 0.88 12.68 20.49
C GLU A 261 -0.07 13.55 19.65
N GLN A 262 0.31 14.81 19.42
CA GLN A 262 -0.45 15.72 18.55
C GLN A 262 -0.50 15.20 17.10
N ILE A 263 0.63 14.77 16.53
CA ILE A 263 0.70 14.19 15.18
C ILE A 263 -0.18 12.93 15.08
N LEU A 264 -0.13 12.06 16.11
CA LEU A 264 -0.98 10.87 16.15
C LEU A 264 -2.48 11.20 16.23
N THR A 265 -2.83 12.25 16.94
CA THR A 265 -4.22 12.69 17.09
C THR A 265 -4.77 13.27 15.79
N GLU A 266 -3.97 14.06 15.08
CA GLU A 266 -4.33 14.62 13.77
C GLU A 266 -4.45 13.54 12.70
#